data_de91edc093d2c557d8b87fcdcbc494b7
#
_entry.id   de91edc093d2c557d8b87fcdcbc494b7
#
_cell.length_a   1.000
_cell.length_b   1.000
_cell.length_c   1.000
_cell.angle_alpha   90.00
_cell.angle_beta   90.00
_cell.angle_gamma   90.00
#
_symmetry.space_group_name_H-M   'P 1'
#
loop_
_entity.id
_entity.type
_entity.pdbx_description
1 polymer ?
#
loop_
_entity_poly.entity_id
_entity_poly.type
_entity_poly.pdbx_seq_one_letter_code
_entity_poly.pdbx_strand_id
1 'polypeptide(L)'
;MTNNVALVAGARGIVGSQLVKTLLHRGWEVIGLSRNASSHPQNIPLVTVDLLDAKHTARALQPLSKVTHIFYSAWINAENWTEMVEPNVTMLRNLVCHTAMISSLKTVSLIQGYKVYGAHLGPFKTPARESDPGVAGAEFNAAQLAWLSDYQRGRAWHWNAIRPGVVGSALSGNTMNLALSIALYASLCKSLNLPLRFPGSEQTWRSIVDYTEAGLLAEATVWAATSSAAENQAFNVNNGDVWRWSELWPLIARWFGLECAPPVRLSFQQMFKDYQPAWRELARRHRLVETDILQVNDGQFADFVFSWDYDMFGDGSKLRRAGFWRMQATDDMFFTLFKQFRAARIIP
;
A
#
# COMPACT_ATOMS: atom_id res chain seq x y z
N MET A 1 18.60 -23.06 14.40
CA MET A 1 18.04 -21.85 13.71
C MET A 1 16.68 -21.57 14.33
N THR A 2 16.50 -20.41 14.93
CA THR A 2 15.18 -20.02 15.47
C THR A 2 14.25 -19.76 14.28
N ASN A 3 13.23 -20.61 14.11
CA ASN A 3 12.23 -20.43 13.06
C ASN A 3 11.48 -19.12 13.30
N ASN A 4 11.60 -18.16 12.39
CA ASN A 4 10.81 -16.92 12.44
C ASN A 4 9.37 -17.23 12.00
N VAL A 5 8.41 -16.90 12.85
CA VAL A 5 6.97 -17.04 12.59
C VAL A 5 6.36 -15.66 12.48
N ALA A 6 5.84 -15.33 11.30
CA ALA A 6 5.23 -14.07 10.97
C ALA A 6 3.71 -14.14 11.09
N LEU A 7 3.11 -13.18 11.78
CA LEU A 7 1.67 -12.93 11.81
C LEU A 7 1.37 -11.67 10.98
N VAL A 8 0.65 -11.82 9.86
CA VAL A 8 0.39 -10.73 8.92
C VAL A 8 -1.06 -10.29 9.01
N ALA A 9 -1.30 -9.12 9.61
CA ALA A 9 -2.61 -8.48 9.61
C ALA A 9 -2.80 -7.70 8.30
N GLY A 10 -3.92 -7.91 7.63
CA GLY A 10 -4.16 -7.39 6.28
C GLY A 10 -3.48 -8.21 5.17
N ALA A 11 -3.26 -9.50 5.39
CA ALA A 11 -2.53 -10.42 4.49
C ALA A 11 -3.02 -10.43 3.04
N ARG A 12 -4.28 -10.06 2.77
CA ARG A 12 -4.89 -10.03 1.43
C ARG A 12 -4.83 -8.66 0.74
N GLY A 13 -4.38 -7.62 1.44
CA GLY A 13 -4.20 -6.28 0.88
C GLY A 13 -2.95 -6.15 0.00
N ILE A 14 -2.79 -5.01 -0.66
CA ILE A 14 -1.64 -4.72 -1.55
C ILE A 14 -0.31 -4.99 -0.84
N VAL A 15 -0.12 -4.42 0.34
CA VAL A 15 1.13 -4.57 1.10
C VAL A 15 1.22 -5.95 1.73
N GLY A 16 0.14 -6.42 2.39
CA GLY A 16 0.14 -7.69 3.11
C GLY A 16 0.37 -8.91 2.21
N SER A 17 -0.22 -8.95 1.02
CA SER A 17 -0.01 -10.05 0.08
C SER A 17 1.43 -10.13 -0.42
N GLN A 18 2.08 -9.00 -0.64
CA GLN A 18 3.47 -8.94 -1.03
C GLN A 18 4.42 -9.27 0.14
N LEU A 19 4.07 -8.85 1.36
CA LEU A 19 4.78 -9.30 2.58
C LEU A 19 4.72 -10.82 2.73
N VAL A 20 3.55 -11.43 2.60
CA VAL A 20 3.39 -12.89 2.63
C VAL A 20 4.31 -13.56 1.62
N LYS A 21 4.32 -13.11 0.36
CA LYS A 21 5.18 -13.64 -0.70
C LYS A 21 6.66 -13.52 -0.34
N THR A 22 7.09 -12.36 0.14
CA THR A 22 8.49 -12.09 0.49
C THR A 22 8.94 -12.91 1.69
N LEU A 23 8.10 -13.05 2.72
CA LEU A 23 8.37 -13.85 3.91
C LEU A 23 8.52 -15.35 3.59
N LEU A 24 7.59 -15.90 2.80
CA LEU A 24 7.67 -17.30 2.34
C LEU A 24 8.94 -17.56 1.52
N HIS A 25 9.29 -16.65 0.62
CA HIS A 25 10.52 -16.76 -0.18
C HIS A 25 11.79 -16.75 0.70
N ARG A 26 11.73 -16.12 1.87
CA ARG A 26 12.81 -16.11 2.86
C ARG A 26 12.75 -17.26 3.86
N GLY A 27 11.85 -18.22 3.65
CA GLY A 27 11.74 -19.43 4.48
C GLY A 27 11.08 -19.20 5.84
N TRP A 28 10.27 -18.14 6.00
CA TRP A 28 9.51 -17.91 7.22
C TRP A 28 8.25 -18.75 7.25
N GLU A 29 7.83 -19.17 8.43
CA GLU A 29 6.46 -19.61 8.66
C GLU A 29 5.54 -18.37 8.68
N VAL A 30 4.45 -18.39 7.91
CA VAL A 30 3.57 -17.23 7.75
C VAL A 30 2.14 -17.61 8.07
N ILE A 31 1.51 -16.83 8.95
CA ILE A 31 0.10 -16.93 9.30
C ILE A 31 -0.56 -15.59 8.95
N GLY A 32 -1.61 -15.63 8.16
CA GLY A 32 -2.39 -14.44 7.79
C GLY A 32 -3.61 -14.24 8.69
N LEU A 33 -3.97 -13.00 8.95
CA LEU A 33 -5.24 -12.63 9.58
C LEU A 33 -6.20 -12.08 8.53
N SER A 34 -7.45 -12.51 8.59
CA SER A 34 -8.52 -12.07 7.70
C SER A 34 -9.85 -12.00 8.44
N ARG A 35 -10.74 -11.09 8.05
CA ARG A 35 -12.12 -11.05 8.56
C ARG A 35 -13.00 -12.15 7.94
N ASN A 36 -12.64 -12.64 6.78
CA ASN A 36 -13.41 -13.63 6.02
C ASN A 36 -12.68 -14.96 5.95
N ALA A 37 -13.41 -16.05 6.15
CA ALA A 37 -12.94 -17.43 6.00
C ALA A 37 -12.78 -17.78 4.51
N SER A 38 -11.67 -17.36 3.90
CA SER A 38 -11.34 -17.65 2.50
C SER A 38 -9.87 -18.06 2.40
N SER A 39 -9.52 -18.85 1.39
CA SER A 39 -8.13 -19.24 1.16
C SER A 39 -7.27 -18.04 0.75
N HIS A 40 -5.98 -18.10 1.04
CA HIS A 40 -5.00 -17.14 0.57
C HIS A 40 -4.33 -17.66 -0.72
N PRO A 41 -4.09 -16.81 -1.74
CA PRO A 41 -3.45 -17.25 -3.01
C PRO A 41 -2.10 -17.96 -2.83
N GLN A 42 -1.36 -17.66 -1.75
CA GLN A 42 -0.09 -18.31 -1.41
C GLN A 42 -0.25 -19.54 -0.51
N ASN A 43 -1.47 -20.04 -0.34
CA ASN A 43 -1.79 -21.25 0.44
C ASN A 43 -1.23 -21.24 1.89
N ILE A 44 -1.21 -20.08 2.53
CA ILE A 44 -0.85 -19.94 3.96
C ILE A 44 -2.06 -20.19 4.87
N PRO A 45 -1.86 -20.61 6.12
CA PRO A 45 -2.90 -20.62 7.13
C PRO A 45 -3.50 -19.21 7.31
N LEU A 46 -4.84 -19.12 7.27
CA LEU A 46 -5.57 -17.90 7.59
C LEU A 46 -6.38 -18.10 8.86
N VAL A 47 -6.19 -17.19 9.81
CA VAL A 47 -7.02 -17.11 11.01
C VAL A 47 -8.09 -16.07 10.79
N THR A 48 -9.36 -16.51 10.88
CA THR A 48 -10.51 -15.62 10.76
C THR A 48 -10.73 -14.90 12.08
N VAL A 49 -10.60 -13.56 12.06
CA VAL A 49 -10.72 -12.74 13.25
C VAL A 49 -11.22 -11.33 12.93
N ASP A 50 -12.12 -10.82 13.74
CA ASP A 50 -12.43 -9.40 13.83
C ASP A 50 -11.58 -8.79 14.94
N LEU A 51 -10.60 -7.98 14.55
CA LEU A 51 -9.68 -7.32 15.48
C LEU A 51 -10.35 -6.23 16.33
N LEU A 52 -11.56 -5.80 16.01
CA LEU A 52 -12.34 -4.88 16.86
C LEU A 52 -12.92 -5.61 18.08
N ASP A 53 -13.19 -6.91 17.99
CA ASP A 53 -13.65 -7.72 19.12
C ASP A 53 -12.44 -8.28 19.89
N ALA A 54 -12.17 -7.71 21.05
CA ALA A 54 -11.08 -8.14 21.91
C ALA A 54 -11.18 -9.59 22.38
N LYS A 55 -12.41 -10.07 22.68
CA LYS A 55 -12.65 -11.46 23.13
C LYS A 55 -12.47 -12.45 21.98
N HIS A 56 -12.96 -12.11 20.80
CA HIS A 56 -12.75 -12.90 19.59
C HIS A 56 -11.26 -12.95 19.24
N THR A 57 -10.57 -11.80 19.25
CA THR A 57 -9.12 -11.71 19.01
C THR A 57 -8.35 -12.60 19.99
N ALA A 58 -8.63 -12.53 21.29
CA ALA A 58 -7.96 -13.36 22.30
C ALA A 58 -8.11 -14.85 21.98
N ARG A 59 -9.34 -15.31 21.70
CA ARG A 59 -9.62 -16.72 21.39
C ARG A 59 -8.92 -17.18 20.10
N ALA A 60 -8.99 -16.36 19.06
CA ALA A 60 -8.41 -16.69 17.75
C ALA A 60 -6.88 -16.76 17.78
N LEU A 61 -6.24 -15.94 18.60
CA LEU A 61 -4.78 -15.90 18.72
C LEU A 61 -4.22 -16.92 19.73
N GLN A 62 -5.04 -17.46 20.66
CA GLN A 62 -4.59 -18.40 21.71
C GLN A 62 -3.68 -19.53 21.20
N PRO A 63 -3.89 -20.16 20.03
CA PRO A 63 -3.02 -21.21 19.53
C PRO A 63 -1.67 -20.72 18.96
N LEU A 64 -1.47 -19.40 18.83
CA LEU A 64 -0.37 -18.81 18.08
C LEU A 64 0.86 -18.45 18.92
N SER A 65 1.17 -19.26 19.94
CA SER A 65 2.28 -19.00 20.89
C SER A 65 3.68 -18.98 20.24
N LYS A 66 3.81 -19.48 19.00
CA LYS A 66 5.09 -19.50 18.26
C LYS A 66 5.35 -18.21 17.47
N VAL A 67 4.40 -17.28 17.38
CA VAL A 67 4.58 -16.02 16.67
C VAL A 67 5.76 -15.24 17.26
N THR A 68 6.63 -14.75 16.36
CA THR A 68 7.80 -13.96 16.73
C THR A 68 7.75 -12.54 16.17
N HIS A 69 7.02 -12.33 15.09
CA HIS A 69 6.94 -11.03 14.41
C HIS A 69 5.50 -10.74 13.96
N ILE A 70 5.06 -9.52 14.20
CA ILE A 70 3.80 -9.00 13.65
C ILE A 70 4.11 -8.04 12.51
N PHE A 71 3.47 -8.25 11.35
CA PHE A 71 3.44 -7.31 10.24
C PHE A 71 2.03 -6.75 10.11
N TYR A 72 1.87 -5.48 10.45
CA TYR A 72 0.55 -4.86 10.56
C TYR A 72 0.29 -3.91 9.40
N SER A 73 -0.58 -4.30 8.48
CA SER A 73 -1.05 -3.50 7.34
C SER A 73 -2.58 -3.43 7.25
N ALA A 74 -3.27 -3.85 8.30
CA ALA A 74 -4.72 -3.79 8.37
C ALA A 74 -5.21 -2.39 8.74
N TRP A 75 -6.30 -1.96 8.10
CA TRP A 75 -7.00 -0.73 8.44
C TRP A 75 -8.46 -0.82 8.06
N ILE A 76 -9.30 0.03 8.64
CA ILE A 76 -10.69 0.20 8.24
C ILE A 76 -10.96 1.68 7.95
N ASN A 77 -11.85 1.91 6.98
CA ASN A 77 -12.33 3.23 6.64
C ASN A 77 -13.49 3.65 7.58
N ALA A 78 -13.70 4.96 7.71
CA ALA A 78 -14.86 5.58 8.36
C ALA A 78 -15.30 6.79 7.52
N GLU A 79 -16.35 7.47 7.93
CA GLU A 79 -16.89 8.63 7.20
C GLU A 79 -15.91 9.80 7.14
N ASN A 80 -15.11 9.99 8.19
CA ASN A 80 -14.10 11.04 8.26
C ASN A 80 -12.84 10.56 8.98
N TRP A 81 -11.77 11.35 8.89
CA TRP A 81 -10.46 11.03 9.46
C TRP A 81 -10.47 10.84 10.97
N THR A 82 -11.27 11.62 11.69
CA THR A 82 -11.37 11.54 13.17
C THR A 82 -11.97 10.20 13.60
N GLU A 83 -13.03 9.77 12.94
CA GLU A 83 -13.70 8.49 13.23
C GLU A 83 -12.85 7.27 12.90
N MET A 84 -11.86 7.41 12.03
CA MET A 84 -10.91 6.34 11.72
C MET A 84 -9.96 6.03 12.88
N VAL A 85 -9.72 6.95 13.82
CA VAL A 85 -8.65 6.83 14.82
C VAL A 85 -8.90 5.67 15.77
N GLU A 86 -9.99 5.73 16.55
CA GLU A 86 -10.22 4.75 17.61
C GLU A 86 -10.39 3.32 17.10
N PRO A 87 -11.12 3.02 16.02
CA PRO A 87 -11.21 1.65 15.52
C PRO A 87 -9.85 1.10 15.06
N ASN A 88 -9.05 1.92 14.36
CA ASN A 88 -7.75 1.46 13.86
C ASN A 88 -6.73 1.27 14.98
N VAL A 89 -6.74 2.11 16.02
CA VAL A 89 -5.92 1.93 17.23
C VAL A 89 -6.38 0.68 18.01
N THR A 90 -7.67 0.47 18.15
CA THR A 90 -8.25 -0.69 18.85
C THR A 90 -7.86 -2.01 18.19
N MET A 91 -7.93 -2.11 16.84
CA MET A 91 -7.49 -3.29 16.12
C MET A 91 -6.01 -3.62 16.40
N LEU A 92 -5.13 -2.62 16.32
CA LEU A 92 -3.70 -2.80 16.62
C LEU A 92 -3.48 -3.22 18.06
N ARG A 93 -4.14 -2.54 19.01
CA ARG A 93 -4.08 -2.83 20.45
C ARG A 93 -4.46 -4.27 20.74
N ASN A 94 -5.61 -4.72 20.27
CA ASN A 94 -6.10 -6.08 20.50
C ASN A 94 -5.12 -7.12 19.98
N LEU A 95 -4.60 -6.93 18.76
CA LEU A 95 -3.62 -7.85 18.18
C LEU A 95 -2.32 -7.90 18.97
N VAL A 96 -1.70 -6.75 19.23
CA VAL A 96 -0.38 -6.68 19.84
C VAL A 96 -0.43 -7.12 21.31
N CYS A 97 -1.41 -6.66 22.10
CA CYS A 97 -1.54 -7.03 23.49
C CYS A 97 -1.66 -8.56 23.66
N HIS A 98 -2.55 -9.20 22.91
CA HIS A 98 -2.74 -10.64 23.04
C HIS A 98 -1.53 -11.43 22.55
N THR A 99 -0.95 -11.07 21.43
CA THR A 99 0.24 -11.76 20.91
C THR A 99 1.42 -11.63 21.89
N ALA A 100 1.66 -10.44 22.44
CA ALA A 100 2.75 -10.20 23.37
C ALA A 100 2.61 -10.97 24.72
N MET A 101 1.38 -11.32 25.11
CA MET A 101 1.14 -12.12 26.33
C MET A 101 1.40 -13.61 26.13
N ILE A 102 1.19 -14.14 24.93
CA ILE A 102 1.21 -15.59 24.67
C ILE A 102 2.45 -16.08 23.92
N SER A 103 3.26 -15.18 23.38
CA SER A 103 4.37 -15.53 22.49
C SER A 103 5.67 -14.80 22.86
N SER A 104 6.79 -15.30 22.30
CA SER A 104 8.09 -14.63 22.39
C SER A 104 8.23 -13.59 21.28
N LEU A 105 7.37 -12.57 21.29
CA LEU A 105 7.36 -11.49 20.33
C LEU A 105 8.73 -10.79 20.27
N LYS A 106 9.25 -10.53 19.08
CA LYS A 106 10.52 -9.83 18.82
C LYS A 106 10.28 -8.46 18.19
N THR A 107 9.36 -8.38 17.22
CA THR A 107 9.16 -7.13 16.49
C THR A 107 7.69 -6.96 16.05
N VAL A 108 7.23 -5.71 16.07
CA VAL A 108 5.99 -5.26 15.47
C VAL A 108 6.33 -4.26 14.36
N SER A 109 6.10 -4.63 13.11
CA SER A 109 6.26 -3.74 11.94
C SER A 109 4.91 -3.11 11.60
N LEU A 110 4.79 -1.80 11.75
CA LEU A 110 3.58 -1.03 11.49
C LEU A 110 3.70 -0.35 10.13
N ILE A 111 2.85 -0.71 9.17
CA ILE A 111 2.76 -0.01 7.89
C ILE A 111 1.90 1.24 8.07
N GLN A 112 2.47 2.37 7.67
CA GLN A 112 1.86 3.70 7.71
C GLN A 112 1.77 4.28 6.29
N GLY A 113 2.10 5.54 6.13
CA GLY A 113 2.22 6.28 4.87
C GLY A 113 2.40 7.77 5.16
N TYR A 114 2.48 8.60 4.12
CA TYR A 114 2.72 10.03 4.28
C TYR A 114 1.54 10.81 4.89
N LYS A 115 0.41 10.15 5.15
CA LYS A 115 -0.69 10.74 5.93
C LYS A 115 -0.23 11.21 7.31
N VAL A 116 0.78 10.57 7.91
CA VAL A 116 1.40 11.01 9.18
C VAL A 116 1.97 12.43 9.11
N TYR A 117 2.33 12.89 7.91
CA TYR A 117 2.83 14.25 7.64
C TYR A 117 1.74 15.22 7.18
N GLY A 118 0.48 14.77 7.08
CA GLY A 118 -0.64 15.57 6.60
C GLY A 118 -0.85 15.57 5.10
N ALA A 119 -0.19 14.67 4.38
CA ALA A 119 -0.26 14.58 2.93
C ALA A 119 -1.66 14.41 2.34
N HIS A 120 -2.64 14.00 3.12
CA HIS A 120 -4.05 13.85 2.73
C HIS A 120 -4.89 15.12 2.97
N LEU A 121 -4.34 16.13 3.65
CA LEU A 121 -5.03 17.38 4.00
C LEU A 121 -4.66 18.53 3.06
N GLY A 122 -3.58 18.40 2.28
CA GLY A 122 -3.09 19.44 1.40
C GLY A 122 -1.56 19.54 1.40
N PRO A 123 -1.00 20.66 0.95
CA PRO A 123 0.44 20.87 0.91
C PRO A 123 1.08 20.67 2.30
N PHE A 124 2.18 19.96 2.32
CA PHE A 124 2.98 19.70 3.51
C PHE A 124 4.47 19.90 3.20
N LYS A 125 5.30 19.89 4.22
CA LYS A 125 6.75 20.07 4.03
C LYS A 125 7.34 18.90 3.24
N THR A 126 7.98 19.18 2.09
CA THR A 126 8.68 18.22 1.24
C THR A 126 10.16 18.62 1.03
N PRO A 127 11.08 17.64 0.94
CA PRO A 127 10.86 16.23 1.22
C PRO A 127 10.48 16.00 2.69
N ALA A 128 9.47 15.16 2.95
CA ALA A 128 9.09 14.79 4.30
C ALA A 128 10.17 13.93 4.96
N ARG A 129 10.46 14.17 6.23
CA ARG A 129 11.44 13.39 7.00
C ARG A 129 10.78 12.75 8.20
N GLU A 130 11.31 11.64 8.66
CA GLU A 130 10.78 10.91 9.81
C GLU A 130 10.81 11.71 11.11
N SER A 131 11.68 12.72 11.19
CA SER A 131 11.79 13.69 12.29
C SER A 131 10.81 14.85 12.18
N ASP A 132 10.13 15.03 11.06
CA ASP A 132 9.17 16.11 10.91
C ASP A 132 7.98 15.89 11.86
N PRO A 133 7.41 16.97 12.41
CA PRO A 133 6.24 16.84 13.25
C PRO A 133 5.08 16.26 12.46
N GLY A 134 4.31 15.40 13.10
CA GLY A 134 3.05 14.91 12.55
C GLY A 134 1.99 16.02 12.47
N VAL A 135 0.88 15.69 11.86
CA VAL A 135 -0.28 16.60 11.79
C VAL A 135 -0.86 16.82 13.18
N ALA A 136 -1.15 18.06 13.51
CA ALA A 136 -1.98 18.35 14.67
C ALA A 136 -3.42 17.90 14.38
N GLY A 137 -3.92 16.95 15.16
CA GLY A 137 -5.29 16.44 15.02
C GLY A 137 -5.35 14.91 14.90
N ALA A 138 -6.53 14.44 14.54
CA ALA A 138 -6.82 13.01 14.48
C ALA A 138 -6.29 12.37 13.18
N GLU A 139 -5.13 11.71 13.26
CA GLU A 139 -4.58 10.88 12.20
C GLU A 139 -4.26 9.49 12.78
N PHE A 140 -4.89 8.45 12.25
CA PHE A 140 -4.86 7.13 12.88
C PHE A 140 -3.48 6.47 12.87
N ASN A 141 -2.64 6.69 11.84
CA ASN A 141 -1.29 6.12 11.81
C ASN A 141 -0.40 6.73 12.90
N ALA A 142 -0.51 8.04 13.14
CA ALA A 142 0.19 8.72 14.22
C ALA A 142 -0.28 8.22 15.59
N ALA A 143 -1.60 8.07 15.77
CA ALA A 143 -2.19 7.54 17.00
C ALA A 143 -1.78 6.07 17.26
N GLN A 144 -1.76 5.23 16.22
CA GLN A 144 -1.27 3.86 16.31
C GLN A 144 0.19 3.80 16.75
N LEU A 145 1.06 4.63 16.17
CA LEU A 145 2.47 4.66 16.54
C LEU A 145 2.69 5.19 17.94
N ALA A 146 1.97 6.23 18.35
CA ALA A 146 2.03 6.78 19.70
C ALA A 146 1.65 5.71 20.73
N TRP A 147 0.52 5.01 20.53
CA TRP A 147 0.12 3.91 21.38
C TRP A 147 1.14 2.75 21.37
N LEU A 148 1.63 2.33 20.22
CA LEU A 148 2.56 1.21 20.08
C LEU A 148 3.89 1.49 20.76
N SER A 149 4.45 2.69 20.59
CA SER A 149 5.70 3.10 21.19
C SER A 149 5.61 3.22 22.72
N ASP A 150 4.47 3.71 23.23
CA ASP A 150 4.21 3.79 24.65
C ASP A 150 4.04 2.38 25.26
N TYR A 151 3.25 1.53 24.63
CA TYR A 151 3.04 0.16 25.09
C TYR A 151 4.33 -0.69 25.05
N GLN A 152 5.24 -0.41 24.14
CA GLN A 152 6.53 -1.11 24.02
C GLN A 152 7.50 -0.80 25.18
N ARG A 153 7.41 0.37 25.82
CA ARG A 153 8.37 0.79 26.84
C ARG A 153 8.60 -0.29 27.92
N GLY A 154 9.87 -0.61 28.14
CA GLY A 154 10.29 -1.62 29.10
C GLY A 154 10.03 -3.08 28.71
N ARG A 155 9.60 -3.34 27.45
CA ARG A 155 9.42 -4.69 26.93
C ARG A 155 10.60 -5.09 26.04
N ALA A 156 10.84 -6.40 25.93
CA ALA A 156 11.99 -6.96 25.21
C ALA A 156 11.83 -6.95 23.67
N TRP A 157 10.64 -6.71 23.14
CA TRP A 157 10.40 -6.62 21.69
C TRP A 157 10.53 -5.18 21.21
N HIS A 158 10.72 -4.99 19.89
CA HIS A 158 10.89 -3.69 19.25
C HIS A 158 9.75 -3.39 18.26
N TRP A 159 9.58 -2.13 17.91
CA TRP A 159 8.71 -1.74 16.82
C TRP A 159 9.50 -1.09 15.68
N ASN A 160 8.96 -1.10 14.48
CA ASN A 160 9.33 -0.19 13.41
C ASN A 160 8.09 0.31 12.67
N ALA A 161 8.16 1.54 12.15
CA ALA A 161 7.10 2.16 11.38
C ALA A 161 7.58 2.43 9.95
N ILE A 162 6.87 1.89 8.98
CA ILE A 162 7.25 1.93 7.56
C ILE A 162 6.27 2.84 6.82
N ARG A 163 6.80 3.90 6.21
CA ARG A 163 6.03 4.99 5.61
C ARG A 163 6.25 5.04 4.10
N PRO A 164 5.51 4.26 3.30
CA PRO A 164 5.60 4.34 1.85
C PRO A 164 4.95 5.61 1.29
N GLY A 165 5.37 6.00 0.08
CA GLY A 165 4.63 6.86 -0.82
C GLY A 165 3.45 6.12 -1.46
N VAL A 166 3.11 6.45 -2.73
CA VAL A 166 2.07 5.73 -3.48
C VAL A 166 2.56 4.33 -3.83
N VAL A 167 1.85 3.29 -3.37
CA VAL A 167 2.30 1.91 -3.57
C VAL A 167 1.82 1.35 -4.91
N GLY A 168 2.79 0.92 -5.73
CA GLY A 168 2.55 0.18 -6.98
C GLY A 168 2.56 -1.33 -6.76
N SER A 169 1.52 -2.03 -7.23
CA SER A 169 1.35 -3.48 -7.05
C SER A 169 0.65 -4.13 -8.24
N ALA A 170 0.95 -5.40 -8.48
CA ALA A 170 0.26 -6.23 -9.47
C ALA A 170 -1.08 -6.81 -8.98
N LEU A 171 -1.45 -6.60 -7.73
CA LEU A 171 -2.69 -7.11 -7.16
C LEU A 171 -3.90 -6.46 -7.82
N SER A 172 -4.80 -7.26 -8.40
CA SER A 172 -6.10 -6.81 -8.89
C SER A 172 -7.18 -6.91 -7.81
N GLY A 173 -8.32 -6.26 -8.05
CA GLY A 173 -9.45 -6.28 -7.11
C GLY A 173 -9.21 -5.48 -5.82
N ASN A 174 -8.25 -4.55 -5.84
CA ASN A 174 -8.03 -3.59 -4.78
C ASN A 174 -8.15 -2.18 -5.34
N THR A 175 -9.04 -1.38 -4.75
CA THR A 175 -9.34 -0.02 -5.24
C THR A 175 -8.18 0.95 -5.09
N MET A 176 -7.25 0.71 -4.16
CA MET A 176 -6.08 1.56 -3.91
C MET A 176 -4.89 1.26 -4.83
N ASN A 177 -5.13 0.83 -6.06
CA ASN A 177 -4.08 0.50 -7.03
C ASN A 177 -4.06 1.51 -8.19
N LEU A 178 -3.25 2.56 -8.06
CA LEU A 178 -3.11 3.62 -9.05
C LEU A 178 -2.62 3.09 -10.42
N ALA A 179 -1.63 2.20 -10.42
CA ALA A 179 -1.09 1.65 -11.66
C ALA A 179 -2.17 0.88 -12.44
N LEU A 180 -3.05 0.18 -11.74
CA LEU A 180 -4.18 -0.51 -12.36
C LEU A 180 -5.20 0.48 -12.93
N SER A 181 -5.56 1.53 -12.19
CA SER A 181 -6.47 2.58 -12.70
C SER A 181 -5.93 3.21 -13.99
N ILE A 182 -4.64 3.56 -14.02
CA ILE A 182 -3.97 4.11 -15.21
C ILE A 182 -4.02 3.11 -16.38
N ALA A 183 -3.76 1.84 -16.12
CA ALA A 183 -3.75 0.80 -17.15
C ALA A 183 -5.14 0.57 -17.76
N LEU A 184 -6.20 0.60 -16.95
CA LEU A 184 -7.59 0.52 -17.40
C LEU A 184 -7.97 1.73 -18.26
N TYR A 185 -7.63 2.93 -17.80
CA TYR A 185 -7.86 4.17 -18.54
C TYR A 185 -7.14 4.16 -19.90
N ALA A 186 -5.87 3.82 -19.92
CA ALA A 186 -5.10 3.74 -21.16
C ALA A 186 -5.68 2.68 -22.13
N SER A 187 -6.16 1.56 -21.62
CA SER A 187 -6.81 0.50 -22.42
C SER A 187 -8.12 0.98 -23.04
N LEU A 188 -8.94 1.73 -22.30
CA LEU A 188 -10.15 2.38 -22.82
C LEU A 188 -9.81 3.42 -23.89
N CYS A 189 -8.87 4.33 -23.63
CA CYS A 189 -8.43 5.31 -24.60
C CYS A 189 -8.00 4.65 -25.92
N LYS A 190 -7.21 3.58 -25.83
CA LYS A 190 -6.75 2.83 -27.01
C LYS A 190 -7.91 2.21 -27.79
N SER A 191 -8.87 1.61 -27.12
CA SER A 191 -10.02 0.97 -27.77
C SER A 191 -10.96 1.97 -28.45
N LEU A 192 -10.96 3.21 -27.96
CA LEU A 192 -11.81 4.30 -28.46
C LEU A 192 -11.06 5.25 -29.41
N ASN A 193 -9.80 4.97 -29.75
CA ASN A 193 -8.93 5.83 -30.55
C ASN A 193 -8.78 7.25 -29.96
N LEU A 194 -8.74 7.37 -28.65
CA LEU A 194 -8.55 8.63 -27.92
C LEU A 194 -7.10 8.79 -27.47
N PRO A 195 -6.56 10.01 -27.43
CA PRO A 195 -5.25 10.26 -26.85
C PRO A 195 -5.30 10.07 -25.32
N LEU A 196 -4.16 9.75 -24.70
CA LEU A 196 -4.03 9.60 -23.27
C LEU A 196 -3.82 10.97 -22.61
N ARG A 197 -4.91 11.62 -22.19
CA ARG A 197 -4.85 12.89 -21.45
C ARG A 197 -4.44 12.65 -20.02
N PHE A 198 -3.61 13.55 -19.46
CA PHE A 198 -3.35 13.53 -18.03
C PHE A 198 -4.60 13.95 -17.24
N PRO A 199 -5.09 13.17 -16.28
CA PRO A 199 -6.40 13.37 -15.66
C PRO A 199 -6.41 14.34 -14.47
N GLY A 200 -5.39 15.16 -14.30
CA GLY A 200 -5.24 16.17 -13.25
C GLY A 200 -5.20 17.61 -13.77
N SER A 201 -4.91 18.54 -12.87
CA SER A 201 -4.66 19.94 -13.19
C SER A 201 -3.28 20.15 -13.80
N GLU A 202 -3.04 21.33 -14.38
CA GLU A 202 -1.69 21.79 -14.76
C GLU A 202 -0.72 21.81 -13.56
N GLN A 203 -1.22 22.13 -12.37
CA GLN A 203 -0.40 22.13 -11.16
C GLN A 203 -0.02 20.69 -10.77
N THR A 204 -0.96 19.76 -10.75
CA THR A 204 -0.70 18.32 -10.52
C THR A 204 0.28 17.76 -11.54
N TRP A 205 0.15 18.15 -12.82
CA TRP A 205 1.06 17.78 -13.91
C TRP A 205 2.51 18.12 -13.62
N ARG A 206 2.75 19.25 -12.92
CA ARG A 206 4.10 19.77 -12.60
C ARG A 206 4.60 19.39 -11.22
N SER A 207 3.73 18.89 -10.35
CA SER A 207 4.09 18.52 -8.99
C SER A 207 4.97 17.27 -8.96
N ILE A 208 5.87 17.22 -7.98
CA ILE A 208 6.78 16.08 -7.75
C ILE A 208 6.04 15.02 -6.93
N VAL A 209 6.21 13.77 -7.33
CA VAL A 209 5.65 12.62 -6.61
C VAL A 209 6.68 11.51 -6.52
N ASP A 210 6.70 10.78 -5.41
CA ASP A 210 7.43 9.52 -5.28
C ASP A 210 6.48 8.32 -5.25
N TYR A 211 7.05 7.16 -5.52
CA TYR A 211 6.34 5.89 -5.55
C TYR A 211 7.10 4.85 -4.74
N THR A 212 6.39 3.79 -4.38
CA THR A 212 6.98 2.65 -3.69
C THR A 212 6.51 1.35 -4.37
N GLU A 213 7.44 0.59 -4.94
CA GLU A 213 7.14 -0.74 -5.47
C GLU A 213 6.82 -1.69 -4.29
N ALA A 214 5.75 -2.47 -4.42
CA ALA A 214 5.26 -3.31 -3.32
C ALA A 214 6.27 -4.37 -2.84
N GLY A 215 7.10 -4.93 -3.75
CA GLY A 215 8.15 -5.86 -3.40
C GLY A 215 9.31 -5.19 -2.67
N LEU A 216 9.72 -4.00 -3.12
CA LEU A 216 10.69 -3.16 -2.42
C LEU A 216 10.21 -2.82 -1.00
N LEU A 217 8.94 -2.43 -0.86
CA LEU A 217 8.31 -2.15 0.42
C LEU A 217 8.34 -3.36 1.35
N ALA A 218 7.95 -4.53 0.83
CA ALA A 218 7.97 -5.77 1.60
C ALA A 218 9.38 -6.14 2.06
N GLU A 219 10.38 -6.02 1.18
CA GLU A 219 11.77 -6.30 1.54
C GLU A 219 12.32 -5.32 2.58
N ALA A 220 12.03 -4.01 2.44
CA ALA A 220 12.40 -3.00 3.42
C ALA A 220 11.75 -3.30 4.79
N THR A 221 10.48 -3.71 4.79
CA THR A 221 9.74 -4.04 6.00
C THR A 221 10.34 -5.28 6.69
N VAL A 222 10.65 -6.34 5.93
CA VAL A 222 11.27 -7.56 6.49
C VAL A 222 12.70 -7.27 6.96
N TRP A 223 13.47 -6.43 6.26
CA TRP A 223 14.77 -5.98 6.71
C TRP A 223 14.65 -5.21 8.04
N ALA A 224 13.72 -4.28 8.15
CA ALA A 224 13.50 -3.51 9.37
C ALA A 224 13.07 -4.39 10.55
N ALA A 225 12.30 -5.45 10.29
CA ALA A 225 11.87 -6.39 11.33
C ALA A 225 13.01 -7.24 11.90
N THR A 226 14.15 -7.33 11.21
CA THR A 226 15.28 -8.21 11.58
C THR A 226 16.61 -7.47 11.78
N SER A 227 16.63 -6.14 11.58
CA SER A 227 17.83 -5.32 11.72
C SER A 227 17.82 -4.55 13.04
N SER A 228 18.89 -4.64 13.81
CA SER A 228 19.06 -3.82 15.04
C SER A 228 19.09 -2.32 14.75
N ALA A 229 19.52 -1.91 13.54
CA ALA A 229 19.50 -0.51 13.12
C ALA A 229 18.08 0.05 12.95
N ALA A 230 17.06 -0.80 12.91
CA ALA A 230 15.66 -0.42 12.72
C ALA A 230 14.82 -0.52 14.00
N GLU A 231 15.40 -0.89 15.11
CA GLU A 231 14.72 -1.02 16.40
C GLU A 231 14.18 0.33 16.87
N ASN A 232 12.87 0.39 17.11
CA ASN A 232 12.14 1.58 17.57
C ASN A 232 12.35 2.80 16.65
N GLN A 233 12.36 2.56 15.34
CA GLN A 233 12.58 3.57 14.31
C GLN A 233 11.45 3.64 13.30
N ALA A 234 11.20 4.84 12.75
CA ALA A 234 10.38 5.05 11.57
C ALA A 234 11.27 5.24 10.33
N PHE A 235 10.79 4.78 9.16
CA PHE A 235 11.48 4.93 7.87
C PHE A 235 10.51 5.29 6.76
N ASN A 236 10.83 6.35 6.02
CA ASN A 236 10.25 6.58 4.71
C ASN A 236 10.82 5.55 3.73
N VAL A 237 9.93 4.91 2.98
CA VAL A 237 10.30 3.91 1.98
C VAL A 237 9.74 4.35 0.63
N ASN A 238 10.63 4.66 -0.29
CA ASN A 238 10.29 4.99 -1.68
C ASN A 238 11.25 4.29 -2.64
N ASN A 239 10.93 4.32 -3.93
CA ASN A 239 11.72 3.69 -4.98
C ASN A 239 13.17 4.22 -5.06
N GLY A 240 13.39 5.47 -4.66
CA GLY A 240 14.69 6.11 -4.66
C GLY A 240 14.85 7.23 -5.68
N ASP A 241 13.90 7.35 -6.59
CA ASP A 241 13.73 8.44 -7.53
C ASP A 241 12.47 9.25 -7.21
N VAL A 242 12.33 10.39 -7.85
CA VAL A 242 11.14 11.24 -7.82
C VAL A 242 10.80 11.66 -9.24
N TRP A 243 9.50 11.85 -9.50
CA TRP A 243 9.01 12.14 -10.85
C TRP A 243 8.01 13.29 -10.84
N ARG A 244 7.96 14.01 -11.96
CA ARG A 244 6.80 14.82 -12.31
C ARG A 244 5.90 14.02 -13.25
N TRP A 245 4.61 14.22 -13.15
CA TRP A 245 3.70 13.58 -14.11
C TRP A 245 3.98 14.03 -15.55
N SER A 246 4.45 15.26 -15.74
CA SER A 246 4.87 15.80 -17.05
C SER A 246 6.00 15.01 -17.72
N GLU A 247 6.78 14.26 -16.94
CA GLU A 247 7.86 13.40 -17.45
C GLU A 247 7.41 11.93 -17.55
N LEU A 248 6.71 11.45 -16.54
CA LEU A 248 6.28 10.04 -16.47
C LEU A 248 5.12 9.72 -17.41
N TRP A 249 4.14 10.60 -17.53
CA TRP A 249 2.92 10.35 -18.31
C TRP A 249 3.16 10.14 -19.80
N PRO A 250 4.03 10.93 -20.49
CA PRO A 250 4.42 10.65 -21.87
C PRO A 250 5.06 9.28 -22.07
N LEU A 251 5.83 8.78 -21.08
CA LEU A 251 6.41 7.44 -21.13
C LEU A 251 5.32 6.37 -21.02
N ILE A 252 4.33 6.56 -20.15
CA ILE A 252 3.17 5.69 -20.01
C ILE A 252 2.35 5.69 -21.32
N ALA A 253 2.05 6.87 -21.90
CA ALA A 253 1.33 6.96 -23.16
C ALA A 253 2.06 6.18 -24.29
N ARG A 254 3.36 6.37 -24.40
CA ARG A 254 4.22 5.65 -25.37
C ARG A 254 4.14 4.13 -25.16
N TRP A 255 4.17 3.67 -23.90
CA TRP A 255 4.11 2.23 -23.61
C TRP A 255 2.81 1.58 -24.10
N PHE A 256 1.67 2.30 -24.02
CA PHE A 256 0.39 1.85 -24.56
C PHE A 256 0.25 2.11 -26.07
N GLY A 257 1.19 2.80 -26.71
CA GLY A 257 1.12 3.21 -28.12
C GLY A 257 0.05 4.28 -28.35
N LEU A 258 -0.05 5.24 -27.42
CA LEU A 258 -1.00 6.35 -27.44
C LEU A 258 -0.28 7.68 -27.57
N GLU A 259 -0.92 8.66 -28.17
CA GLU A 259 -0.52 10.06 -28.13
C GLU A 259 -0.79 10.62 -26.73
N CYS A 260 0.18 11.36 -26.19
CA CYS A 260 0.01 12.10 -24.94
C CYS A 260 -0.68 13.45 -25.22
N ALA A 261 -1.77 13.73 -24.53
CA ALA A 261 -2.50 14.98 -24.69
C ALA A 261 -2.45 15.85 -23.43
N PRO A 262 -2.66 17.18 -23.56
CA PRO A 262 -2.60 18.12 -22.44
C PRO A 262 -3.49 17.73 -21.24
N PRO A 263 -3.15 18.18 -20.02
CA PRO A 263 -3.92 17.91 -18.81
C PRO A 263 -5.39 18.39 -18.91
N VAL A 264 -6.28 17.59 -18.38
CA VAL A 264 -7.69 17.94 -18.16
C VAL A 264 -8.17 17.23 -16.91
N ARG A 265 -8.82 17.93 -15.99
CA ARG A 265 -9.41 17.28 -14.80
C ARG A 265 -10.50 16.30 -15.26
N LEU A 266 -10.26 15.02 -14.98
CA LEU A 266 -11.19 13.93 -15.24
C LEU A 266 -11.42 13.17 -13.93
N SER A 267 -12.62 12.61 -13.76
CA SER A 267 -12.90 11.65 -12.70
C SER A 267 -12.85 10.23 -13.27
N PHE A 268 -11.94 9.41 -12.76
CA PHE A 268 -11.88 7.98 -13.08
C PHE A 268 -13.14 7.25 -12.66
N GLN A 269 -13.66 7.59 -11.49
CA GLN A 269 -14.88 6.98 -10.97
C GLN A 269 -16.07 7.23 -11.91
N GLN A 270 -16.24 8.48 -12.39
CA GLN A 270 -17.30 8.80 -13.33
C GLN A 270 -17.05 8.15 -14.70
N MET A 271 -15.83 8.27 -15.19
CA MET A 271 -15.45 7.71 -16.50
C MET A 271 -15.62 6.19 -16.54
N PHE A 272 -15.23 5.46 -15.49
CA PHE A 272 -15.39 4.00 -15.46
C PHE A 272 -16.87 3.60 -15.43
N LYS A 273 -17.76 4.40 -14.83
CA LYS A 273 -19.21 4.20 -14.92
C LYS A 273 -19.73 4.45 -16.32
N ASP A 274 -19.36 5.57 -16.93
CA ASP A 274 -19.88 6.00 -18.25
C ASP A 274 -19.38 5.07 -19.36
N TYR A 275 -18.14 4.60 -19.30
CA TYR A 275 -17.55 3.73 -20.33
C TYR A 275 -17.64 2.23 -20.01
N GLN A 276 -18.46 1.82 -19.04
CA GLN A 276 -18.73 0.43 -18.72
C GLN A 276 -19.16 -0.42 -19.94
N PRO A 277 -20.03 0.05 -20.85
CA PRO A 277 -20.37 -0.71 -22.06
C PRO A 277 -19.17 -0.94 -22.97
N ALA A 278 -18.34 0.09 -23.18
CA ALA A 278 -17.14 -0.02 -24.01
C ALA A 278 -16.11 -0.98 -23.38
N TRP A 279 -15.96 -0.94 -22.07
CA TRP A 279 -15.11 -1.91 -21.35
C TRP A 279 -15.60 -3.34 -21.52
N ARG A 280 -16.90 -3.61 -21.38
CA ARG A 280 -17.47 -4.94 -21.56
C ARG A 280 -17.17 -5.53 -22.94
N GLU A 281 -17.29 -4.70 -23.97
CA GLU A 281 -16.97 -5.11 -25.36
C GLU A 281 -15.47 -5.41 -25.51
N LEU A 282 -14.60 -4.53 -24.98
CA LEU A 282 -13.16 -4.70 -24.96
C LEU A 282 -12.77 -5.99 -24.22
N ALA A 283 -13.34 -6.21 -23.02
CA ALA A 283 -13.06 -7.38 -22.20
C ALA A 283 -13.47 -8.70 -22.89
N ARG A 284 -14.62 -8.73 -23.56
CA ARG A 284 -15.04 -9.91 -24.34
C ARG A 284 -14.10 -10.17 -25.52
N ARG A 285 -13.75 -9.13 -26.30
CA ARG A 285 -12.85 -9.23 -27.44
C ARG A 285 -11.48 -9.80 -27.05
N HIS A 286 -10.94 -9.37 -25.94
CA HIS A 286 -9.62 -9.78 -25.45
C HIS A 286 -9.67 -10.92 -24.43
N ARG A 287 -10.87 -11.46 -24.13
CA ARG A 287 -11.06 -12.56 -23.13
C ARG A 287 -10.44 -12.22 -21.78
N LEU A 288 -10.69 -11.00 -21.31
CA LEU A 288 -10.21 -10.57 -20.00
C LEU A 288 -10.92 -11.33 -18.89
N VAL A 289 -10.28 -11.39 -17.72
CA VAL A 289 -10.77 -12.16 -16.55
C VAL A 289 -12.02 -11.53 -15.92
N GLU A 290 -12.21 -10.21 -16.10
CA GLU A 290 -13.37 -9.49 -15.56
C GLU A 290 -13.96 -8.54 -16.61
N THR A 291 -15.27 -8.59 -16.76
CA THR A 291 -16.02 -7.76 -17.71
C THR A 291 -16.65 -6.53 -17.09
N ASP A 292 -16.63 -6.43 -15.78
CA ASP A 292 -17.08 -5.25 -15.03
C ASP A 292 -15.87 -4.46 -14.54
N ILE A 293 -15.59 -3.31 -15.17
CA ILE A 293 -14.45 -2.47 -14.81
C ILE A 293 -14.48 -2.02 -13.34
N LEU A 294 -15.68 -1.82 -12.76
CA LEU A 294 -15.84 -1.38 -11.38
C LEU A 294 -15.50 -2.49 -10.37
N GLN A 295 -15.58 -3.76 -10.77
CA GLN A 295 -15.08 -4.89 -9.98
C GLN A 295 -13.56 -5.02 -10.07
N VAL A 296 -12.94 -4.56 -11.15
CA VAL A 296 -11.48 -4.51 -11.30
C VAL A 296 -10.91 -3.36 -10.47
N ASN A 297 -11.46 -2.14 -10.65
CA ASN A 297 -11.07 -0.93 -9.92
C ASN A 297 -12.15 0.15 -10.11
N ASP A 298 -12.55 0.81 -9.03
CA ASP A 298 -13.61 1.83 -9.04
C ASP A 298 -13.13 3.25 -9.39
N GLY A 299 -11.81 3.45 -9.52
CA GLY A 299 -11.21 4.74 -9.87
C GLY A 299 -11.09 5.75 -8.75
N GLN A 300 -11.69 5.52 -7.58
CA GLN A 300 -11.74 6.49 -6.49
C GLN A 300 -10.34 6.89 -5.98
N PHE A 301 -9.44 5.93 -5.84
CA PHE A 301 -8.07 6.21 -5.40
C PHE A 301 -7.28 7.02 -6.44
N ALA A 302 -7.50 6.77 -7.72
CA ALA A 302 -6.88 7.56 -8.78
C ALA A 302 -7.38 9.01 -8.76
N ASP A 303 -8.68 9.24 -8.59
CA ASP A 303 -9.25 10.58 -8.43
C ASP A 303 -8.61 11.32 -7.26
N PHE A 304 -8.39 10.62 -6.13
CA PHE A 304 -7.72 11.19 -4.96
C PHE A 304 -6.27 11.57 -5.26
N VAL A 305 -5.49 10.69 -5.90
CA VAL A 305 -4.07 10.96 -6.22
C VAL A 305 -3.95 12.08 -7.26
N PHE A 306 -4.77 12.07 -8.30
CA PHE A 306 -4.73 13.11 -9.35
C PHE A 306 -5.35 14.46 -8.91
N SER A 307 -5.94 14.53 -7.72
CA SER A 307 -6.35 15.80 -7.13
C SER A 307 -5.22 16.55 -6.41
N TRP A 308 -4.07 15.90 -6.16
CA TRP A 308 -2.94 16.53 -5.47
C TRP A 308 -2.24 17.52 -6.39
N ASP A 309 -2.45 18.80 -6.14
CA ASP A 309 -1.82 19.91 -6.85
C ASP A 309 -0.60 20.48 -6.11
N TYR A 310 0.09 19.61 -5.37
CA TYR A 310 1.28 19.90 -4.57
C TYR A 310 2.28 18.75 -4.61
N ASP A 311 3.51 19.04 -4.21
CA ASP A 311 4.57 18.04 -4.14
C ASP A 311 4.28 16.98 -3.07
N MET A 312 4.47 15.71 -3.41
CA MET A 312 4.13 14.55 -2.59
C MET A 312 5.30 13.57 -2.57
N PHE A 313 6.33 13.85 -1.76
CA PHE A 313 7.49 12.96 -1.65
C PHE A 313 8.22 13.05 -0.31
N GLY A 314 8.90 11.98 0.06
CA GLY A 314 9.66 11.83 1.29
C GLY A 314 11.16 11.65 1.06
N ASP A 315 11.94 11.98 2.09
CA ASP A 315 13.38 11.71 2.13
C ASP A 315 13.63 10.25 2.56
N GLY A 316 14.07 9.39 1.63
CA GLY A 316 14.45 7.99 1.91
C GLY A 316 15.88 7.80 2.43
N SER A 317 16.63 8.87 2.70
CA SER A 317 18.05 8.80 3.07
C SER A 317 18.30 8.08 4.39
N LYS A 318 17.36 8.18 5.35
CA LYS A 318 17.48 7.52 6.66
C LYS A 318 17.53 6.00 6.51
N LEU A 319 16.64 5.44 5.71
CA LEU A 319 16.60 4.00 5.44
C LEU A 319 17.92 3.51 4.83
N ARG A 320 18.46 4.25 3.86
CA ARG A 320 19.74 3.93 3.20
C ARG A 320 20.92 4.01 4.16
N ARG A 321 21.01 5.07 4.98
CA ARG A 321 22.04 5.19 6.03
C ARG A 321 21.98 4.09 7.07
N ALA A 322 20.78 3.54 7.32
CA ALA A 322 20.59 2.43 8.23
C ALA A 322 21.00 1.07 7.62
N GLY A 323 21.28 1.00 6.31
CA GLY A 323 21.80 -0.19 5.64
C GLY A 323 20.88 -0.88 4.65
N PHE A 324 19.71 -0.32 4.32
CA PHE A 324 18.87 -0.85 3.25
C PHE A 324 19.09 -0.07 1.95
N TRP A 325 19.78 -0.67 0.98
CA TRP A 325 20.28 0.01 -0.23
C TRP A 325 19.47 -0.28 -1.50
N ARG A 326 18.46 -1.15 -1.44
CA ARG A 326 17.68 -1.48 -2.62
C ARG A 326 16.90 -0.27 -3.12
N MET A 327 16.86 -0.13 -4.45
CA MET A 327 16.14 0.90 -5.19
C MET A 327 15.37 0.26 -6.35
N GLN A 328 14.38 0.96 -6.86
CA GLN A 328 13.58 0.58 -8.02
C GLN A 328 13.39 1.82 -8.90
N ALA A 329 13.64 1.74 -10.20
CA ALA A 329 13.24 2.80 -11.10
C ALA A 329 11.70 2.83 -11.24
N THR A 330 11.12 4.01 -11.07
CA THR A 330 9.64 4.15 -11.03
C THR A 330 8.99 3.88 -12.38
N ASP A 331 9.59 4.29 -13.49
CA ASP A 331 9.11 3.97 -14.84
C ASP A 331 9.14 2.46 -15.11
N ASP A 332 10.23 1.78 -14.76
CA ASP A 332 10.35 0.32 -14.84
C ASP A 332 9.30 -0.39 -13.96
N MET A 333 9.01 0.15 -12.78
CA MET A 333 7.92 -0.35 -11.93
C MET A 333 6.59 -0.32 -12.67
N PHE A 334 6.18 0.82 -13.23
CA PHE A 334 4.94 0.95 -13.97
C PHE A 334 4.89 -0.02 -15.16
N PHE A 335 5.96 -0.08 -15.97
CA PHE A 335 5.99 -0.95 -17.14
C PHE A 335 5.97 -2.44 -16.77
N THR A 336 6.60 -2.81 -15.67
CA THR A 336 6.54 -4.18 -15.14
C THR A 336 5.12 -4.52 -14.66
N LEU A 337 4.45 -3.62 -13.94
CA LEU A 337 3.08 -3.80 -13.50
C LEU A 337 2.12 -3.93 -14.69
N PHE A 338 2.26 -3.08 -15.72
CA PHE A 338 1.43 -3.16 -16.92
C PHE A 338 1.63 -4.49 -17.68
N LYS A 339 2.87 -5.00 -17.77
CA LYS A 339 3.15 -6.34 -18.32
C LYS A 339 2.45 -7.43 -17.51
N GLN A 340 2.49 -7.33 -16.19
CA GLN A 340 1.85 -8.31 -15.29
C GLN A 340 0.31 -8.26 -15.42
N PHE A 341 -0.30 -7.07 -15.51
CA PHE A 341 -1.74 -6.94 -15.76
C PHE A 341 -2.15 -7.54 -17.10
N ARG A 342 -1.33 -7.35 -18.14
CA ARG A 342 -1.56 -7.95 -19.46
C ARG A 342 -1.42 -9.47 -19.42
N ALA A 343 -0.36 -10.00 -18.78
CA ALA A 343 -0.15 -11.45 -18.63
C ALA A 343 -1.28 -12.12 -17.84
N ALA A 344 -1.82 -11.43 -16.83
CA ALA A 344 -2.97 -11.89 -16.06
C ALA A 344 -4.32 -11.67 -16.77
N ARG A 345 -4.34 -11.13 -17.99
CA ARG A 345 -5.55 -10.78 -18.75
C ARG A 345 -6.50 -9.85 -17.99
N ILE A 346 -5.94 -8.93 -17.22
CA ILE A 346 -6.69 -7.84 -16.56
C ILE A 346 -6.89 -6.69 -17.54
N ILE A 347 -5.90 -6.45 -18.40
CA ILE A 347 -5.95 -5.51 -19.53
C ILE A 347 -5.54 -6.21 -20.84
N PRO A 348 -5.84 -5.64 -22.01
CA PRO A 348 -5.44 -6.16 -23.33
C PRO A 348 -3.94 -6.23 -23.55
#